data_af1a156b321fe45a90a4f9f06091efd2
#
_entry.id   af1a156b321fe45a90a4f9f06091efd2
#
_cell.length_a   1.000
_cell.length_b   1.000
_cell.length_c   1.000
_cell.angle_alpha   90.00
_cell.angle_beta   90.00
_cell.angle_gamma   90.00
#
_symmetry.space_group_name_H-M   'P 1'
#
loop_
_entity.id
_entity.type
_entity.pdbx_description
1 polymer ?
#
loop_
_entity_poly.entity_id
_entity_poly.type
_entity_poly.pdbx_seq_one_letter_code
_entity_poly.pdbx_strand_id
1 'polypeptide(L)'
;MLVPAMRFKDSIEQQSYLKSASDQGHLEPVFEGLDVLSSTPWKINRKVFDVVLESWNNGDAIADIPASEEKMDYALPEKPPSKENDPQARSIYIERVKGVMAAQRRDHAERCKFNYNIEIARSYLNDTFYLPHNMDFRGRAYPIPPHLSPVGDDLCRGLLTFGEKKPLGKTGLKWLHIHMANVYGFDKASFDERARFAQDHEADIFDSADRPLEGNRWWLKAEDPWQCLATCFELTAALRSADPEAYESSLPVHQDGTCNGMQHYAALGGDVRGAKAVNLENGDRPADIYTGVADVVNQVIKADQAAGHEMALLIPEAVGRKIVKQTVMTTVYGVTFVGARDQIAKQLIAKGGIPQEHVYLASAYLAKTVCPISERREVKLMTRY
;
A
#
# COMPACT_ATOMS: atom_id res chain seq x y z
N MET A 1 -13.74 29.41 -3.58
CA MET A 1 -13.24 28.08 -3.99
C MET A 1 -14.19 27.50 -5.01
N LEU A 2 -13.68 27.01 -6.14
CA LEU A 2 -14.51 26.51 -7.23
C LEU A 2 -14.74 24.98 -7.16
N VAL A 3 -14.19 24.31 -6.15
CA VAL A 3 -14.33 22.87 -5.95
C VAL A 3 -15.22 22.62 -4.74
N PRO A 4 -16.28 21.83 -4.85
CA PRO A 4 -17.19 21.57 -3.75
C PRO A 4 -16.49 20.78 -2.62
N ALA A 5 -16.84 21.11 -1.38
CA ALA A 5 -16.32 20.42 -0.19
C ALA A 5 -16.73 18.94 -0.13
N MET A 6 -17.81 18.56 -0.80
CA MET A 6 -18.27 17.17 -0.89
C MET A 6 -18.15 16.64 -2.31
N ARG A 7 -17.55 15.44 -2.45
CA ARG A 7 -17.53 14.70 -3.70
C ARG A 7 -18.80 13.87 -3.85
N PHE A 8 -19.62 14.18 -4.82
CA PHE A 8 -20.77 13.36 -5.23
C PHE A 8 -20.83 13.31 -6.75
N LYS A 9 -21.32 12.20 -7.27
CA LYS A 9 -21.71 12.10 -8.68
C LYS A 9 -23.03 12.85 -8.85
N ASP A 10 -23.39 13.17 -10.10
CA ASP A 10 -24.63 13.91 -10.45
C ASP A 10 -25.90 13.09 -10.14
N SER A 11 -26.04 12.67 -8.88
CA SER A 11 -27.23 12.01 -8.35
C SER A 11 -28.12 13.05 -7.71
N ILE A 12 -29.35 13.19 -8.21
CA ILE A 12 -30.37 14.08 -7.67
C ILE A 12 -30.65 13.80 -6.19
N GLU A 13 -30.62 12.51 -5.81
CA GLU A 13 -30.83 12.10 -4.41
C GLU A 13 -29.69 12.60 -3.51
N GLN A 14 -28.43 12.43 -3.91
CA GLN A 14 -27.30 12.92 -3.12
C GLN A 14 -27.29 14.44 -3.01
N GLN A 15 -27.66 15.15 -4.06
CA GLN A 15 -27.79 16.61 -4.02
C GLN A 15 -28.91 17.05 -3.07
N SER A 16 -30.03 16.34 -3.06
CA SER A 16 -31.16 16.60 -2.14
C SER A 16 -30.74 16.37 -0.69
N TYR A 17 -30.04 15.29 -0.40
CA TYR A 17 -29.50 15.02 0.94
C TYR A 17 -28.52 16.10 1.40
N LEU A 18 -27.59 16.49 0.54
CA LEU A 18 -26.61 17.52 0.85
C LEU A 18 -27.28 18.86 1.13
N LYS A 19 -28.28 19.24 0.31
CA LYS A 19 -29.05 20.44 0.51
C LYS A 19 -29.81 20.41 1.84
N SER A 20 -30.49 19.30 2.14
CA SER A 20 -31.21 19.13 3.41
C SER A 20 -30.28 19.22 4.62
N ALA A 21 -29.10 18.58 4.56
CA ALA A 21 -28.10 18.66 5.62
C ALA A 21 -27.55 20.08 5.80
N SER A 22 -27.33 20.80 4.70
CA SER A 22 -26.91 22.20 4.73
C SER A 22 -27.97 23.11 5.37
N ASP A 23 -29.24 22.96 4.95
CA ASP A 23 -30.36 23.76 5.46
C ASP A 23 -30.60 23.52 6.97
N GLN A 24 -30.20 22.34 7.49
CA GLN A 24 -30.28 21.96 8.90
C GLN A 24 -29.04 22.29 9.71
N GLY A 25 -27.97 22.83 9.10
CA GLY A 25 -26.73 23.14 9.77
C GLY A 25 -25.86 21.92 10.14
N HIS A 26 -26.15 20.72 9.58
CA HIS A 26 -25.44 19.49 9.90
C HIS A 26 -24.07 19.36 9.21
N LEU A 27 -23.69 20.31 8.35
CA LEU A 27 -22.41 20.28 7.64
C LEU A 27 -21.27 20.97 8.40
N GLU A 28 -21.55 21.70 9.47
CA GLU A 28 -20.50 22.40 10.25
C GLU A 28 -19.36 21.45 10.72
N PRO A 29 -19.63 20.26 11.32
CA PRO A 29 -18.56 19.36 11.72
C PRO A 29 -17.72 18.82 10.53
N VAL A 30 -18.35 18.74 9.33
CA VAL A 30 -17.64 18.36 8.09
C VAL A 30 -16.69 19.46 7.68
N PHE A 31 -17.11 20.71 7.69
CA PHE A 31 -16.26 21.85 7.37
C PHE A 31 -15.13 22.01 8.37
N GLU A 32 -15.41 21.92 9.68
CA GLU A 32 -14.39 21.95 10.72
C GLU A 32 -13.32 20.87 10.52
N GLY A 33 -13.72 19.63 10.24
CA GLY A 33 -12.80 18.54 9.96
C GLY A 33 -11.96 18.75 8.70
N LEU A 34 -12.56 19.28 7.62
CA LEU A 34 -11.85 19.60 6.38
C LEU A 34 -10.90 20.77 6.55
N ASP A 35 -11.27 21.76 7.38
CA ASP A 35 -10.43 22.93 7.68
C ASP A 35 -9.19 22.53 8.46
N VAL A 36 -9.30 21.62 9.44
CA VAL A 36 -8.14 21.07 10.17
C VAL A 36 -7.14 20.43 9.20
N LEU A 37 -7.62 19.56 8.29
CA LEU A 37 -6.77 18.91 7.30
C LEU A 37 -6.15 19.92 6.31
N SER A 38 -6.97 20.88 5.86
CA SER A 38 -6.57 21.85 4.83
C SER A 38 -5.66 22.96 5.38
N SER A 39 -5.72 23.26 6.67
CA SER A 39 -4.87 24.25 7.34
C SER A 39 -3.54 23.66 7.86
N THR A 40 -3.35 22.34 7.77
CA THR A 40 -2.10 21.69 8.14
C THR A 40 -0.99 22.09 7.15
N PRO A 41 0.10 22.73 7.64
CA PRO A 41 1.19 23.15 6.78
C PRO A 41 2.09 21.99 6.42
N TRP A 42 2.48 21.91 5.15
CA TRP A 42 3.39 20.91 4.59
C TRP A 42 4.63 21.56 4.00
N LYS A 43 5.72 20.80 3.98
CA LYS A 43 6.99 21.14 3.33
C LYS A 43 7.53 19.93 2.58
N ILE A 44 8.43 20.20 1.64
CA ILE A 44 9.18 19.14 0.94
C ILE A 44 10.36 18.70 1.82
N ASN A 45 10.50 17.38 1.96
CA ASN A 45 11.70 16.78 2.56
C ASN A 45 12.88 16.91 1.58
N ARG A 46 13.67 17.96 1.78
CA ARG A 46 14.78 18.31 0.88
C ARG A 46 15.80 17.18 0.75
N LYS A 47 16.14 16.50 1.85
CA LYS A 47 17.13 15.43 1.83
C LYS A 47 16.68 14.25 0.96
N VAL A 48 15.41 13.85 1.08
CA VAL A 48 14.83 12.81 0.22
C VAL A 48 14.75 13.31 -1.22
N PHE A 49 14.33 14.55 -1.45
CA PHE A 49 14.24 15.13 -2.79
C PHE A 49 15.58 15.11 -3.52
N ASP A 50 16.68 15.47 -2.83
CA ASP A 50 18.01 15.49 -3.43
C ASP A 50 18.44 14.08 -3.90
N VAL A 51 18.20 13.05 -3.08
CA VAL A 51 18.46 11.65 -3.44
C VAL A 51 17.59 11.17 -4.60
N VAL A 52 16.30 11.52 -4.60
CA VAL A 52 15.38 11.22 -5.70
C VAL A 52 15.85 11.84 -7.00
N LEU A 53 16.23 13.11 -6.97
CA LEU A 53 16.68 13.86 -8.14
C LEU A 53 17.99 13.29 -8.71
N GLU A 54 18.93 12.94 -7.84
CA GLU A 54 20.18 12.30 -8.25
C GLU A 54 19.93 10.95 -8.93
N SER A 55 19.12 10.08 -8.30
CA SER A 55 18.75 8.78 -8.86
C SER A 55 18.01 8.90 -10.20
N TRP A 56 17.10 9.89 -10.31
CA TRP A 56 16.38 10.17 -11.54
C TRP A 56 17.30 10.60 -12.68
N ASN A 57 18.27 11.49 -12.38
CA ASN A 57 19.23 11.99 -13.36
C ASN A 57 20.22 10.90 -13.82
N ASN A 58 20.59 9.99 -12.91
CA ASN A 58 21.42 8.83 -13.24
C ASN A 58 20.67 7.77 -14.06
N GLY A 59 19.35 7.87 -14.15
CA GLY A 59 18.47 6.92 -14.85
C GLY A 59 18.45 5.53 -14.21
N ASP A 60 18.71 5.43 -12.90
CA ASP A 60 18.74 4.18 -12.17
C ASP A 60 17.32 3.79 -11.73
N ALA A 61 16.98 2.51 -11.97
CA ALA A 61 15.73 1.93 -11.49
C ALA A 61 15.90 1.46 -10.05
N ILE A 62 15.68 2.35 -9.08
CA ILE A 62 15.74 2.02 -7.65
C ILE A 62 14.48 2.49 -6.94
N ALA A 63 14.03 1.74 -5.94
CA ALA A 63 12.90 2.12 -5.06
C ALA A 63 11.69 2.61 -5.88
N ASP A 64 11.26 1.85 -6.88
CA ASP A 64 10.15 2.16 -7.80
C ASP A 64 10.35 3.39 -8.69
N ILE A 65 11.57 3.97 -8.75
CA ILE A 65 11.92 4.92 -9.80
C ILE A 65 11.94 4.17 -11.15
N PRO A 66 11.13 4.58 -12.14
CA PRO A 66 11.14 3.93 -13.45
C PRO A 66 12.49 4.15 -14.15
N ALA A 67 13.05 3.08 -14.72
CA ALA A 67 14.29 3.17 -15.50
C ALA A 67 14.18 4.22 -16.62
N SER A 68 15.31 4.77 -17.08
CA SER A 68 15.31 5.64 -18.24
C SER A 68 14.86 4.88 -19.49
N GLU A 69 14.24 5.56 -20.45
CA GLU A 69 13.75 4.94 -21.70
C GLU A 69 14.88 4.24 -22.47
N GLU A 70 16.11 4.76 -22.38
CA GLU A 70 17.30 4.18 -23.01
C GLU A 70 17.72 2.84 -22.40
N LYS A 71 17.39 2.60 -21.13
CA LYS A 71 17.68 1.36 -20.40
C LYS A 71 16.58 0.30 -20.53
N MET A 72 15.45 0.63 -21.15
CA MET A 72 14.31 -0.27 -21.33
C MET A 72 14.40 -1.00 -22.67
N ASP A 73 14.30 -2.33 -22.64
CA ASP A 73 14.23 -3.14 -23.86
C ASP A 73 12.78 -3.51 -24.17
N TYR A 74 12.24 -2.91 -25.23
CA TYR A 74 10.93 -3.19 -25.79
C TYR A 74 11.03 -3.95 -27.11
N ALA A 75 11.96 -4.88 -27.23
CA ALA A 75 12.11 -5.68 -28.43
C ALA A 75 10.78 -6.37 -28.78
N LEU A 76 10.31 -6.12 -29.99
CA LEU A 76 9.13 -6.80 -30.50
C LEU A 76 9.46 -8.28 -30.76
N PRO A 77 8.55 -9.21 -30.46
CA PRO A 77 8.76 -10.61 -30.76
C PRO A 77 8.95 -10.82 -32.26
N GLU A 78 9.75 -11.81 -32.65
CA GLU A 78 9.96 -12.16 -34.04
C GLU A 78 8.64 -12.53 -34.71
N LYS A 79 8.43 -12.00 -35.89
CA LYS A 79 7.23 -12.28 -36.70
C LYS A 79 7.29 -13.74 -37.20
N PRO A 80 6.24 -14.55 -36.98
CA PRO A 80 6.23 -15.91 -37.50
C PRO A 80 6.41 -15.92 -39.03
N PRO A 81 7.11 -16.92 -39.57
CA PRO A 81 7.36 -17.01 -41.00
C PRO A 81 6.05 -17.00 -41.82
N SER A 82 6.03 -16.21 -42.88
CA SER A 82 4.82 -15.98 -43.69
C SER A 82 4.26 -17.22 -44.38
N LYS A 83 4.96 -18.36 -44.35
CA LYS A 83 4.54 -19.62 -44.98
C LYS A 83 3.66 -20.50 -44.08
N GLU A 84 3.64 -20.24 -42.78
CA GLU A 84 2.70 -20.94 -41.86
C GLU A 84 1.46 -20.05 -41.67
N ASN A 85 0.42 -20.38 -42.43
CA ASN A 85 -0.94 -19.85 -42.21
C ASN A 85 -1.59 -20.52 -40.97
N ASP A 86 -0.84 -20.57 -39.87
CA ASP A 86 -1.35 -21.06 -38.59
C ASP A 86 -2.04 -19.89 -37.84
N PRO A 87 -3.37 -19.89 -37.77
CA PRO A 87 -4.12 -18.86 -37.06
C PRO A 87 -3.74 -18.75 -35.58
N GLN A 88 -3.29 -19.87 -35.00
CA GLN A 88 -2.94 -19.94 -33.59
C GLN A 88 -1.58 -19.27 -33.34
N ALA A 89 -0.55 -19.53 -34.18
CA ALA A 89 0.73 -18.86 -34.11
C ALA A 89 0.60 -17.34 -34.34
N ARG A 90 -0.26 -16.92 -35.26
CA ARG A 90 -0.57 -15.52 -35.50
C ARG A 90 -1.25 -14.86 -34.31
N SER A 91 -2.19 -15.54 -33.65
CA SER A 91 -2.89 -15.05 -32.48
C SER A 91 -1.92 -14.83 -31.31
N ILE A 92 -1.06 -15.80 -31.04
CA ILE A 92 -0.01 -15.74 -30.01
C ILE A 92 0.96 -14.57 -30.29
N TYR A 93 1.38 -14.39 -31.54
CA TYR A 93 2.24 -13.28 -31.91
C TYR A 93 1.58 -11.91 -31.63
N ILE A 94 0.31 -11.75 -32.06
CA ILE A 94 -0.44 -10.51 -31.83
C ILE A 94 -0.59 -10.24 -30.32
N GLU A 95 -0.86 -11.26 -29.52
CA GLU A 95 -0.97 -11.13 -28.07
C GLU A 95 0.35 -10.68 -27.43
N ARG A 96 1.47 -11.26 -27.85
CA ARG A 96 2.81 -10.87 -27.39
C ARG A 96 3.15 -9.43 -27.78
N VAL A 97 2.86 -9.02 -29.02
CA VAL A 97 3.06 -7.63 -29.46
C VAL A 97 2.21 -6.66 -28.65
N LYS A 98 0.92 -7.00 -28.43
CA LYS A 98 0.04 -6.20 -27.55
C LYS A 98 0.59 -6.10 -26.13
N GLY A 99 1.17 -7.18 -25.59
CA GLY A 99 1.81 -7.21 -24.29
C GLY A 99 2.98 -6.23 -24.19
N VAL A 100 3.90 -6.25 -25.17
CA VAL A 100 5.04 -5.32 -25.23
C VAL A 100 4.57 -3.86 -25.32
N MET A 101 3.60 -3.58 -26.21
CA MET A 101 3.03 -2.22 -26.36
C MET A 101 2.32 -1.76 -25.07
N ALA A 102 1.64 -2.66 -24.38
CA ALA A 102 0.99 -2.34 -23.11
C ALA A 102 2.02 -2.04 -22.01
N ALA A 103 3.10 -2.81 -21.94
CA ALA A 103 4.21 -2.57 -21.03
C ALA A 103 4.85 -1.19 -21.29
N GLN A 104 5.19 -0.89 -22.54
CA GLN A 104 5.75 0.39 -22.93
C GLN A 104 4.87 1.58 -22.53
N ARG A 105 3.55 1.48 -22.76
CA ARG A 105 2.61 2.55 -22.38
C ARG A 105 2.52 2.72 -20.87
N ARG A 106 2.51 1.60 -20.13
CA ARG A 106 2.49 1.62 -18.66
C ARG A 106 3.72 2.30 -18.12
N ASP A 107 4.90 1.88 -18.58
CA ASP A 107 6.17 2.38 -18.10
C ASP A 107 6.36 3.86 -18.45
N HIS A 108 5.92 4.29 -19.65
CA HIS A 108 5.85 5.70 -19.99
C HIS A 108 4.91 6.50 -19.08
N ALA A 109 3.73 5.97 -18.78
CA ALA A 109 2.77 6.63 -17.87
C ALA A 109 3.32 6.73 -16.44
N GLU A 110 4.01 5.71 -15.95
CA GLU A 110 4.69 5.74 -14.65
C GLU A 110 5.81 6.78 -14.61
N ARG A 111 6.63 6.88 -15.67
CA ARG A 111 7.64 7.94 -15.80
C ARG A 111 7.03 9.34 -15.79
N CYS A 112 5.96 9.55 -16.54
CA CYS A 112 5.25 10.83 -16.55
C CYS A 112 4.73 11.19 -15.14
N LYS A 113 4.09 10.24 -14.46
CA LYS A 113 3.60 10.42 -13.08
C LYS A 113 4.74 10.78 -12.13
N PHE A 114 5.85 10.05 -12.21
CA PHE A 114 7.03 10.30 -11.39
C PHE A 114 7.61 11.71 -11.63
N ASN A 115 7.76 12.08 -12.90
CA ASN A 115 8.25 13.41 -13.28
C ASN A 115 7.33 14.53 -12.76
N TYR A 116 6.01 14.37 -12.83
CA TYR A 116 5.08 15.34 -12.24
C TYR A 116 5.30 15.51 -10.74
N ASN A 117 5.48 14.43 -9.99
CA ASN A 117 5.74 14.49 -8.55
C ASN A 117 7.06 15.25 -8.26
N ILE A 118 8.13 15.00 -9.02
CA ILE A 118 9.41 15.70 -8.88
C ILE A 118 9.27 17.19 -9.18
N GLU A 119 8.61 17.55 -10.29
CA GLU A 119 8.47 18.96 -10.71
C GLU A 119 7.60 19.76 -9.73
N ILE A 120 6.54 19.15 -9.20
CA ILE A 120 5.72 19.76 -8.16
C ILE A 120 6.56 19.93 -6.88
N ALA A 121 7.28 18.88 -6.44
CA ALA A 121 8.14 18.97 -5.27
C ALA A 121 9.22 20.06 -5.45
N ARG A 122 9.83 20.16 -6.62
CA ARG A 122 10.80 21.22 -6.97
C ARG A 122 10.21 22.62 -6.85
N SER A 123 8.98 22.79 -7.32
CA SER A 123 8.29 24.09 -7.28
C SER A 123 8.00 24.56 -5.86
N TYR A 124 7.81 23.64 -4.91
CA TYR A 124 7.52 23.94 -3.50
C TYR A 124 8.68 23.67 -2.55
N LEU A 125 9.90 23.46 -3.07
CA LEU A 125 11.04 23.00 -2.28
C LEU A 125 11.40 23.91 -1.09
N ASN A 126 11.16 25.20 -1.22
CA ASN A 126 11.46 26.21 -0.18
C ASN A 126 10.20 26.81 0.46
N ASP A 127 9.02 26.39 0.02
CA ASP A 127 7.77 26.99 0.43
C ASP A 127 7.02 26.09 1.42
N THR A 128 6.21 26.73 2.26
CA THR A 128 5.17 26.04 3.03
C THR A 128 3.89 26.05 2.19
N PHE A 129 3.29 24.88 2.02
CA PHE A 129 2.07 24.75 1.24
C PHE A 129 0.99 23.99 2.01
N TYR A 130 -0.22 24.04 1.50
CA TYR A 130 -1.41 23.49 2.13
C TYR A 130 -2.16 22.63 1.14
N LEU A 131 -2.75 21.53 1.62
CA LEU A 131 -3.48 20.60 0.77
C LEU A 131 -4.99 20.74 1.08
N PRO A 132 -5.77 21.45 0.24
CA PRO A 132 -7.19 21.50 0.41
C PRO A 132 -7.81 20.12 0.23
N HIS A 133 -8.81 19.82 1.08
CA HIS A 133 -9.48 18.52 1.11
C HIS A 133 -10.96 18.65 0.79
N ASN A 134 -11.53 17.57 0.27
CA ASN A 134 -12.96 17.37 0.19
C ASN A 134 -13.35 16.00 0.74
N MET A 135 -14.62 15.79 1.01
CA MET A 135 -15.17 14.55 1.56
C MET A 135 -16.02 13.81 0.53
N ASP A 136 -15.97 12.49 0.49
CA ASP A 136 -16.91 11.70 -0.28
C ASP A 136 -18.20 11.43 0.52
N PHE A 137 -19.22 10.87 -0.14
CA PHE A 137 -20.52 10.58 0.48
C PHE A 137 -20.44 9.52 1.60
N ARG A 138 -19.34 8.81 1.73
CA ARG A 138 -19.10 7.83 2.79
C ARG A 138 -18.40 8.42 4.02
N GLY A 139 -18.04 9.72 3.98
CA GLY A 139 -17.36 10.42 5.05
C GLY A 139 -15.83 10.30 5.03
N ARG A 140 -15.23 9.89 3.89
CA ARG A 140 -13.77 9.89 3.72
C ARG A 140 -13.28 11.19 3.12
N ALA A 141 -12.28 11.80 3.76
CA ALA A 141 -11.61 12.99 3.27
C ALA A 141 -10.47 12.63 2.30
N TYR A 142 -10.34 13.42 1.25
CA TYR A 142 -9.29 13.25 0.24
C TYR A 142 -8.68 14.61 -0.10
N PRO A 143 -7.35 14.69 -0.27
CA PRO A 143 -6.74 15.89 -0.83
C PRO A 143 -7.26 16.11 -2.26
N ILE A 144 -7.50 17.37 -2.60
CA ILE A 144 -7.96 17.76 -3.95
C ILE A 144 -6.83 17.66 -4.97
N PRO A 145 -5.56 18.06 -4.66
CA PRO A 145 -4.44 17.90 -5.57
C PRO A 145 -4.21 16.43 -5.91
N PRO A 146 -4.11 16.06 -7.20
CA PRO A 146 -4.00 14.66 -7.62
C PRO A 146 -2.59 14.07 -7.45
N HIS A 147 -1.60 14.93 -7.26
CA HIS A 147 -0.20 14.55 -7.14
C HIS A 147 0.36 15.04 -5.80
N LEU A 148 1.42 14.40 -5.33
CA LEU A 148 2.18 14.77 -4.13
C LEU A 148 1.29 15.02 -2.92
N SER A 149 0.71 13.96 -2.38
CA SER A 149 -0.18 14.03 -1.22
C SER A 149 0.12 12.92 -0.21
N PRO A 150 -0.25 13.08 1.08
CA PRO A 150 0.00 12.08 2.12
C PRO A 150 -0.78 10.77 1.95
N VAL A 151 -1.74 10.71 1.04
CA VAL A 151 -2.44 9.48 0.63
C VAL A 151 -1.86 8.85 -0.64
N GLY A 152 -0.76 9.42 -1.16
CA GLY A 152 -0.03 8.92 -2.32
C GLY A 152 0.77 7.65 -2.06
N ASP A 153 1.62 7.31 -3.03
CA ASP A 153 2.57 6.20 -2.92
C ASP A 153 3.73 6.52 -1.96
N ASP A 154 4.64 5.55 -1.79
CA ASP A 154 5.79 5.66 -0.89
C ASP A 154 6.64 6.91 -1.17
N LEU A 155 6.90 7.20 -2.45
CA LEU A 155 7.64 8.40 -2.84
C LEU A 155 6.95 9.68 -2.37
N CYS A 156 5.64 9.81 -2.64
CA CYS A 156 4.87 10.98 -2.23
C CYS A 156 4.93 11.20 -0.72
N ARG A 157 4.82 10.12 0.06
CA ARG A 157 4.90 10.18 1.53
C ARG A 157 6.30 10.50 2.02
N GLY A 158 7.33 9.92 1.41
CA GLY A 158 8.73 10.20 1.74
C GLY A 158 9.16 11.64 1.44
N LEU A 159 8.57 12.26 0.42
CA LEU A 159 8.83 13.65 0.03
C LEU A 159 8.14 14.69 0.93
N LEU A 160 7.20 14.31 1.78
CA LEU A 160 6.41 15.23 2.59
C LEU A 160 6.88 15.26 4.04
N THR A 161 6.98 16.45 4.60
CA THR A 161 7.14 16.69 6.05
C THR A 161 6.11 17.71 6.51
N PHE A 162 5.77 17.70 7.80
CA PHE A 162 4.98 18.79 8.39
C PHE A 162 5.74 20.10 8.33
N GLY A 163 5.02 21.21 8.13
CA GLY A 163 5.59 22.56 8.16
C GLY A 163 6.02 22.98 9.57
N GLU A 164 5.36 22.44 10.58
CA GLU A 164 5.65 22.67 11.99
C GLU A 164 6.44 21.50 12.57
N LYS A 165 7.40 21.83 13.43
CA LYS A 165 8.19 20.87 14.18
C LYS A 165 7.68 20.76 15.61
N LYS A 166 7.81 19.58 16.21
CA LYS A 166 7.47 19.35 17.62
C LYS A 166 8.56 18.51 18.29
N PRO A 167 8.89 18.80 19.59
CA PRO A 167 9.86 18.00 20.31
C PRO A 167 9.37 16.56 20.47
N LEU A 168 10.27 15.60 20.27
CA LEU A 168 9.94 14.17 20.34
C LEU A 168 9.51 13.75 21.76
N GLY A 169 10.24 14.15 22.78
CA GLY A 169 10.10 13.58 24.12
C GLY A 169 10.37 12.06 24.11
N LYS A 170 10.30 11.43 25.26
CA LYS A 170 10.49 9.96 25.41
C LYS A 170 9.54 9.17 24.52
N THR A 171 8.29 9.57 24.52
CA THR A 171 7.24 8.87 23.79
C THR A 171 7.41 9.00 22.27
N GLY A 172 7.68 10.20 21.77
CA GLY A 172 7.89 10.46 20.35
C GLY A 172 9.13 9.77 19.81
N LEU A 173 10.25 9.78 20.55
CA LEU A 173 11.46 9.07 20.17
C LEU A 173 11.21 7.55 20.07
N LYS A 174 10.49 6.96 21.04
CA LYS A 174 10.08 5.54 20.97
C LYS A 174 9.24 5.28 19.71
N TRP A 175 8.27 6.15 19.41
CA TRP A 175 7.42 6.00 18.23
C TRP A 175 8.19 6.17 16.92
N LEU A 176 9.23 7.01 16.90
CA LEU A 176 10.08 7.14 15.72
C LEU A 176 10.87 5.86 15.43
N HIS A 177 11.38 5.17 16.49
CA HIS A 177 11.99 3.84 16.35
C HIS A 177 10.97 2.79 15.85
N ILE A 178 9.74 2.79 16.41
CA ILE A 178 8.67 1.88 15.97
C ILE A 178 8.30 2.17 14.50
N HIS A 179 8.23 3.44 14.11
CA HIS A 179 7.94 3.83 12.74
C HIS A 179 9.01 3.32 11.76
N MET A 180 10.30 3.41 12.13
CA MET A 180 11.39 2.82 11.34
C MET A 180 11.16 1.33 11.07
N ALA A 181 10.83 0.55 12.08
CA ALA A 181 10.53 -0.87 11.92
C ALA A 181 9.30 -1.11 11.01
N ASN A 182 8.27 -0.27 11.14
CA ASN A 182 7.05 -0.39 10.34
C ASN A 182 7.33 -0.15 8.84
N VAL A 183 8.03 0.95 8.50
CA VAL A 183 8.34 1.28 7.09
C VAL A 183 9.37 0.31 6.49
N TYR A 184 10.19 -0.31 7.33
CA TYR A 184 11.08 -1.38 6.88
C TYR A 184 10.33 -2.68 6.53
N GLY A 185 9.14 -2.89 7.12
CA GLY A 185 8.32 -4.10 6.95
C GLY A 185 8.33 -5.03 8.16
N PHE A 186 8.99 -4.65 9.28
CA PHE A 186 8.98 -5.40 10.54
C PHE A 186 7.81 -4.96 11.44
N ASP A 187 6.58 -5.06 10.91
CA ASP A 187 5.34 -4.50 11.48
C ASP A 187 4.47 -5.51 12.25
N LYS A 188 4.87 -6.79 12.35
CA LYS A 188 4.10 -7.85 13.03
C LYS A 188 4.62 -8.22 14.42
N ALA A 189 5.70 -7.58 14.85
CA ALA A 189 6.27 -7.75 16.19
C ALA A 189 5.58 -6.84 17.22
N SER A 190 5.85 -7.04 18.51
CA SER A 190 5.42 -6.12 19.57
C SER A 190 6.06 -4.73 19.41
N PHE A 191 5.50 -3.71 20.03
CA PHE A 191 6.06 -2.35 19.96
C PHE A 191 7.49 -2.27 20.51
N ASP A 192 7.78 -3.03 21.56
CA ASP A 192 9.13 -3.04 22.16
C ASP A 192 10.13 -3.77 21.25
N GLU A 193 9.73 -4.86 20.61
CA GLU A 193 10.56 -5.54 19.60
C GLU A 193 10.82 -4.65 18.38
N ARG A 194 9.81 -3.90 17.92
CA ARG A 194 9.97 -2.94 16.80
C ARG A 194 10.92 -1.81 17.18
N ALA A 195 10.79 -1.25 18.39
CA ALA A 195 11.71 -0.22 18.85
C ALA A 195 13.15 -0.75 18.94
N ARG A 196 13.33 -1.99 19.45
CA ARG A 196 14.63 -2.67 19.50
C ARG A 196 15.20 -2.94 18.12
N PHE A 197 14.37 -3.36 17.17
CA PHE A 197 14.81 -3.56 15.77
C PHE A 197 15.52 -2.33 15.21
N ALA A 198 14.97 -1.14 15.41
CA ALA A 198 15.59 0.09 14.93
C ALA A 198 16.91 0.39 15.67
N GLN A 199 17.00 0.08 16.97
CA GLN A 199 18.24 0.23 17.75
C GLN A 199 19.31 -0.77 17.29
N ASP A 200 18.94 -2.01 17.02
CA ASP A 200 19.87 -3.04 16.53
C ASP A 200 20.43 -2.73 15.14
N HIS A 201 19.71 -1.92 14.34
CA HIS A 201 20.12 -1.50 12.98
C HIS A 201 20.62 -0.04 12.91
N GLU A 202 21.01 0.55 14.03
CA GLU A 202 21.45 1.94 14.09
C GLU A 202 22.60 2.26 13.13
N ALA A 203 23.54 1.34 12.97
CA ALA A 203 24.65 1.50 12.02
C ALA A 203 24.17 1.54 10.56
N ASP A 204 23.20 0.71 10.19
CA ASP A 204 22.62 0.69 8.85
C ASP A 204 21.78 1.96 8.58
N ILE A 205 21.09 2.45 9.62
CA ILE A 205 20.32 3.70 9.58
C ILE A 205 21.25 4.88 9.33
N PHE A 206 22.37 4.97 10.07
CA PHE A 206 23.37 6.03 9.90
C PHE A 206 24.03 5.95 8.52
N ASP A 207 24.42 4.77 8.06
CA ASP A 207 25.01 4.60 6.73
C ASP A 207 24.02 5.01 5.62
N SER A 208 22.74 4.64 5.75
CA SER A 208 21.69 5.05 4.81
C SER A 208 21.46 6.57 4.79
N ALA A 209 21.59 7.24 5.95
CA ALA A 209 21.44 8.68 6.05
C ALA A 209 22.67 9.44 5.53
N ASP A 210 23.87 8.94 5.81
CA ASP A 210 25.13 9.61 5.43
C ASP A 210 25.50 9.36 3.95
N ARG A 211 25.20 8.16 3.43
CA ARG A 211 25.58 7.71 2.08
C ARG A 211 24.45 6.94 1.41
N PRO A 212 23.31 7.58 1.11
CA PRO A 212 22.10 6.89 0.67
C PRO A 212 22.28 6.11 -0.63
N LEU A 213 23.16 6.54 -1.55
CA LEU A 213 23.40 5.91 -2.84
C LEU A 213 24.71 5.13 -2.92
N GLU A 214 25.74 5.50 -2.15
CA GLU A 214 27.07 4.87 -2.17
C GLU A 214 27.27 3.86 -1.03
N GLY A 215 26.48 3.93 0.05
CA GLY A 215 26.58 3.04 1.21
C GLY A 215 26.02 1.64 0.97
N ASN A 216 25.72 0.94 2.05
CA ASN A 216 25.14 -0.41 2.02
C ASN A 216 23.72 -0.46 1.41
N ARG A 217 23.10 0.71 1.21
CA ARG A 217 21.75 0.86 0.65
C ARG A 217 20.72 -0.01 1.38
N TRP A 218 20.86 -0.11 2.70
CA TRP A 218 19.97 -0.93 3.53
C TRP A 218 18.49 -0.52 3.40
N TRP A 219 18.23 0.78 3.28
CA TRP A 219 16.89 1.35 3.09
C TRP A 219 16.16 0.84 1.83
N LEU A 220 16.88 0.42 0.78
CA LEU A 220 16.26 -0.14 -0.43
C LEU A 220 15.62 -1.52 -0.22
N LYS A 221 15.95 -2.20 0.88
CA LYS A 221 15.36 -3.49 1.24
C LYS A 221 14.05 -3.35 2.02
N ALA A 222 13.70 -2.11 2.38
CA ALA A 222 12.47 -1.80 3.11
C ALA A 222 11.21 -2.05 2.26
N GLU A 223 10.08 -2.27 2.92
CA GLU A 223 8.78 -2.37 2.25
C GLU A 223 8.37 -1.01 1.65
N ASP A 224 8.65 0.09 2.39
CA ASP A 224 8.44 1.48 1.97
C ASP A 224 9.77 2.24 1.94
N PRO A 225 10.59 2.09 0.86
CA PRO A 225 11.98 2.57 0.84
C PRO A 225 12.12 4.08 1.06
N TRP A 226 11.30 4.92 0.41
CA TRP A 226 11.42 6.37 0.53
C TRP A 226 11.03 6.90 1.90
N GLN A 227 10.00 6.34 2.52
CA GLN A 227 9.63 6.64 3.90
C GLN A 227 10.71 6.12 4.87
N CYS A 228 11.30 4.95 4.57
CA CYS A 228 12.41 4.41 5.34
C CYS A 228 13.63 5.36 5.30
N LEU A 229 14.01 5.85 4.11
CA LEU A 229 15.11 6.81 3.97
C LEU A 229 14.81 8.13 4.71
N ALA A 230 13.59 8.65 4.58
CA ALA A 230 13.16 9.84 5.32
C ALA A 230 13.31 9.64 6.84
N THR A 231 12.94 8.44 7.32
CA THR A 231 13.06 8.07 8.73
C THR A 231 14.52 7.88 9.15
N CYS A 232 15.41 7.35 8.27
CA CYS A 232 16.85 7.28 8.50
C CYS A 232 17.45 8.67 8.72
N PHE A 233 17.09 9.63 7.87
CA PHE A 233 17.56 11.02 8.04
C PHE A 233 17.10 11.64 9.36
N GLU A 234 15.85 11.40 9.75
CA GLU A 234 15.27 11.99 10.97
C GLU A 234 15.83 11.34 12.23
N LEU A 235 15.90 10.00 12.31
CA LEU A 235 16.51 9.28 13.43
C LEU A 235 17.98 9.64 13.59
N THR A 236 18.75 9.67 12.52
CA THR A 236 20.16 10.05 12.55
C THR A 236 20.33 11.48 13.12
N ALA A 237 19.50 12.41 12.68
CA ALA A 237 19.55 13.78 13.18
C ALA A 237 19.17 13.87 14.66
N ALA A 238 18.13 13.14 15.07
CA ALA A 238 17.69 13.10 16.46
C ALA A 238 18.75 12.48 17.39
N LEU A 239 19.27 11.28 17.02
CA LEU A 239 20.23 10.55 17.85
C LEU A 239 21.61 11.22 17.95
N ARG A 240 21.99 12.01 16.93
CA ARG A 240 23.24 12.81 16.95
C ARG A 240 23.06 14.20 17.56
N SER A 241 21.84 14.59 17.94
CA SER A 241 21.60 15.85 18.65
C SER A 241 22.10 15.76 20.08
N ALA A 242 22.30 16.92 20.71
CA ALA A 242 22.75 16.98 22.12
C ALA A 242 21.72 16.32 23.09
N ASP A 243 20.44 16.40 22.75
CA ASP A 243 19.35 15.77 23.50
C ASP A 243 18.31 15.22 22.48
N PRO A 244 18.28 13.91 22.23
CA PRO A 244 17.35 13.29 21.31
C PRO A 244 15.87 13.48 21.68
N GLU A 245 15.53 13.62 22.96
CA GLU A 245 14.15 13.84 23.40
C GLU A 245 13.70 15.28 23.15
N ALA A 246 14.63 16.23 23.21
CA ALA A 246 14.36 17.64 22.90
C ALA A 246 14.42 17.95 21.38
N TYR A 247 14.87 16.98 20.56
CA TYR A 247 14.93 17.16 19.12
C TYR A 247 13.54 17.42 18.53
N GLU A 248 13.44 18.49 17.72
CA GLU A 248 12.18 18.87 17.06
C GLU A 248 12.03 18.16 15.71
N SER A 249 11.11 17.22 15.65
CA SER A 249 10.80 16.46 14.44
C SER A 249 9.60 17.02 13.68
N SER A 250 9.68 16.94 12.36
CA SER A 250 8.57 17.23 11.43
C SER A 250 8.19 16.02 10.57
N LEU A 251 8.76 14.84 10.83
CA LEU A 251 8.47 13.63 10.06
C LEU A 251 7.04 13.15 10.35
N PRO A 252 6.21 12.93 9.31
CA PRO A 252 4.90 12.31 9.49
C PRO A 252 5.05 10.84 9.86
N VAL A 253 4.39 10.42 10.94
CA VAL A 253 4.25 9.01 11.31
C VAL A 253 2.88 8.53 10.87
N HIS A 254 2.84 7.69 9.84
CA HIS A 254 1.60 7.15 9.31
C HIS A 254 1.05 6.05 10.19
N GLN A 255 -0.25 6.13 10.51
CA GLN A 255 -0.98 5.12 11.25
C GLN A 255 -2.26 4.78 10.48
N ASP A 256 -2.59 3.48 10.44
CA ASP A 256 -3.78 2.97 9.79
C ASP A 256 -4.43 1.87 10.63
N GLY A 257 -5.72 1.65 10.41
CA GLY A 257 -6.44 0.55 11.01
C GLY A 257 -6.20 -0.77 10.28
N THR A 258 -6.45 -1.89 10.96
CA THR A 258 -6.34 -3.22 10.36
C THR A 258 -7.73 -3.83 10.17
N CYS A 259 -8.11 -4.17 8.95
CA CYS A 259 -9.34 -4.90 8.64
C CYS A 259 -10.61 -4.27 9.23
N ASN A 260 -10.80 -2.95 9.06
CA ASN A 260 -11.90 -2.19 9.69
C ASN A 260 -13.29 -2.84 9.50
N GLY A 261 -13.59 -3.35 8.29
CA GLY A 261 -14.86 -4.04 8.04
C GLY A 261 -15.07 -5.27 8.91
N MET A 262 -14.03 -6.10 9.07
CA MET A 262 -14.10 -7.28 9.94
C MET A 262 -14.13 -6.91 11.43
N GLN A 263 -13.47 -5.81 11.83
CA GLN A 263 -13.60 -5.26 13.18
C GLN A 263 -15.05 -4.90 13.49
N HIS A 264 -15.74 -4.23 12.58
CA HIS A 264 -17.16 -3.90 12.74
C HIS A 264 -18.02 -5.15 12.86
N TYR A 265 -17.80 -6.16 12.03
CA TYR A 265 -18.55 -7.43 12.12
C TYR A 265 -18.29 -8.16 13.45
N ALA A 266 -17.04 -8.25 13.88
CA ALA A 266 -16.69 -8.88 15.14
C ALA A 266 -17.33 -8.15 16.33
N ALA A 267 -17.31 -6.82 16.33
CA ALA A 267 -17.93 -6.00 17.36
C ALA A 267 -19.46 -6.14 17.40
N LEU A 268 -20.13 -6.00 16.24
CA LEU A 268 -21.58 -6.10 16.14
C LEU A 268 -22.12 -7.48 16.50
N GLY A 269 -21.33 -8.51 16.19
CA GLY A 269 -21.72 -9.88 16.48
C GLY A 269 -21.27 -10.44 17.81
N GLY A 270 -20.50 -9.70 18.60
CA GLY A 270 -19.95 -10.17 19.85
C GLY A 270 -18.99 -11.36 19.68
N ASP A 271 -18.31 -11.45 18.52
CA ASP A 271 -17.38 -12.53 18.22
C ASP A 271 -16.00 -12.25 18.83
N VAL A 272 -15.75 -12.83 20.00
CA VAL A 272 -14.48 -12.71 20.73
C VAL A 272 -13.29 -13.27 19.93
N ARG A 273 -13.48 -14.34 19.16
CA ARG A 273 -12.39 -14.93 18.36
C ARG A 273 -12.04 -14.03 17.19
N GLY A 274 -13.06 -13.52 16.49
CA GLY A 274 -12.89 -12.54 15.44
C GLY A 274 -12.26 -11.25 15.97
N ALA A 275 -12.70 -10.77 17.13
CA ALA A 275 -12.13 -9.58 17.78
C ALA A 275 -10.63 -9.70 18.04
N LYS A 276 -10.16 -10.84 18.53
CA LYS A 276 -8.72 -11.13 18.70
C LYS A 276 -7.98 -11.16 17.36
N ALA A 277 -8.53 -11.84 16.37
CA ALA A 277 -7.91 -11.99 15.04
C ALA A 277 -7.75 -10.65 14.30
N VAL A 278 -8.58 -9.65 14.61
CA VAL A 278 -8.58 -8.32 13.98
C VAL A 278 -8.12 -7.18 14.89
N ASN A 279 -7.46 -7.49 15.99
CA ASN A 279 -6.87 -6.51 16.93
C ASN A 279 -7.89 -5.59 17.62
N LEU A 280 -9.10 -6.05 17.92
CA LEU A 280 -10.06 -5.36 18.78
C LEU A 280 -9.81 -5.62 20.27
N GLU A 281 -9.16 -6.71 20.61
CA GLU A 281 -8.68 -6.98 21.96
C GLU A 281 -7.19 -6.65 22.07
N ASN A 282 -6.78 -6.23 23.28
CA ASN A 282 -5.37 -6.00 23.58
C ASN A 282 -4.57 -7.29 23.45
N GLY A 283 -3.38 -7.17 22.85
CA GLY A 283 -2.40 -8.25 22.74
C GLY A 283 -1.01 -7.67 22.67
N ASP A 284 -0.01 -8.45 23.05
CA ASP A 284 1.40 -8.04 23.01
C ASP A 284 1.90 -7.87 21.56
N ARG A 285 1.29 -8.62 20.64
CA ARG A 285 1.60 -8.60 19.20
C ARG A 285 0.33 -8.42 18.40
N PRO A 286 0.41 -7.71 17.26
CA PRO A 286 -0.73 -7.61 16.37
C PRO A 286 -1.06 -8.98 15.78
N ALA A 287 -2.34 -9.36 15.82
CA ALA A 287 -2.86 -10.52 15.13
C ALA A 287 -2.95 -10.20 13.61
N ASP A 288 -2.75 -11.23 12.80
CA ASP A 288 -2.88 -11.14 11.33
C ASP A 288 -3.89 -12.20 10.83
N ILE A 289 -5.10 -11.76 10.64
CA ILE A 289 -6.20 -12.58 10.12
C ILE A 289 -5.87 -13.21 8.77
N TYR A 290 -5.12 -12.51 7.92
CA TYR A 290 -4.77 -12.98 6.58
C TYR A 290 -3.83 -14.17 6.63
N THR A 291 -2.83 -14.15 7.52
CA THR A 291 -1.97 -15.29 7.78
C THR A 291 -2.77 -16.46 8.35
N GLY A 292 -3.68 -16.21 9.30
CA GLY A 292 -4.56 -17.25 9.84
C GLY A 292 -5.43 -17.91 8.78
N VAL A 293 -5.99 -17.13 7.83
CA VAL A 293 -6.74 -17.69 6.70
C VAL A 293 -5.83 -18.48 5.76
N ALA A 294 -4.64 -17.98 5.45
CA ALA A 294 -3.68 -18.68 4.58
C ALA A 294 -3.27 -20.04 5.17
N ASP A 295 -3.06 -20.13 6.48
CA ASP A 295 -2.71 -21.38 7.16
C ASP A 295 -3.83 -22.44 7.03
N VAL A 296 -5.09 -22.01 7.18
CA VAL A 296 -6.24 -22.89 6.99
C VAL A 296 -6.38 -23.33 5.53
N VAL A 297 -6.20 -22.42 4.58
CA VAL A 297 -6.19 -22.73 3.14
C VAL A 297 -5.12 -23.77 2.85
N ASN A 298 -3.92 -23.62 3.40
CA ASN A 298 -2.83 -24.58 3.23
C ASN A 298 -3.13 -25.95 3.84
N GLN A 299 -3.86 -26.02 4.96
CA GLN A 299 -4.33 -27.30 5.52
C GLN A 299 -5.30 -28.00 4.57
N VAL A 300 -6.25 -27.27 3.98
CA VAL A 300 -7.20 -27.82 3.00
C VAL A 300 -6.47 -28.30 1.75
N ILE A 301 -5.54 -27.48 1.21
CA ILE A 301 -4.74 -27.85 0.02
C ILE A 301 -3.97 -29.15 0.28
N LYS A 302 -3.30 -29.30 1.44
CA LYS A 302 -2.57 -30.51 1.80
C LYS A 302 -3.48 -31.76 1.88
N ALA A 303 -4.67 -31.60 2.46
CA ALA A 303 -5.65 -32.69 2.55
C ALA A 303 -6.15 -33.10 1.15
N ASP A 304 -6.45 -32.13 0.28
CA ASP A 304 -6.90 -32.36 -1.08
C ASP A 304 -5.78 -32.96 -1.96
N GLN A 305 -4.53 -32.54 -1.76
CA GLN A 305 -3.37 -33.14 -2.43
C GLN A 305 -3.19 -34.60 -2.04
N ALA A 306 -3.33 -34.90 -0.75
CA ALA A 306 -3.25 -36.29 -0.26
C ALA A 306 -4.40 -37.18 -0.79
N ALA A 307 -5.56 -36.55 -1.07
CA ALA A 307 -6.71 -37.22 -1.71
C ALA A 307 -6.61 -37.32 -3.24
N GLY A 308 -5.53 -36.77 -3.85
CA GLY A 308 -5.32 -36.79 -5.29
C GLY A 308 -6.16 -35.79 -6.08
N HIS A 309 -6.63 -34.71 -5.46
CA HIS A 309 -7.43 -33.68 -6.13
C HIS A 309 -6.60 -32.93 -7.17
N GLU A 310 -6.93 -33.06 -8.45
CA GLU A 310 -6.14 -32.52 -9.57
C GLU A 310 -5.82 -31.02 -9.44
N MET A 311 -6.80 -30.19 -9.01
CA MET A 311 -6.61 -28.75 -8.90
C MET A 311 -5.69 -28.37 -7.72
N ALA A 312 -5.69 -29.15 -6.63
CA ALA A 312 -4.80 -28.92 -5.51
C ALA A 312 -3.34 -29.24 -5.87
N LEU A 313 -3.13 -30.23 -6.75
CA LEU A 313 -1.81 -30.60 -7.26
C LEU A 313 -1.14 -29.51 -8.14
N LEU A 314 -1.95 -28.58 -8.69
CA LEU A 314 -1.44 -27.43 -9.43
C LEU A 314 -0.77 -26.38 -8.53
N ILE A 315 -0.92 -26.49 -7.22
CA ILE A 315 -0.36 -25.55 -6.25
C ILE A 315 0.84 -26.18 -5.56
N PRO A 316 2.06 -26.02 -6.09
CA PRO A 316 3.23 -26.73 -5.60
C PRO A 316 3.77 -26.15 -4.27
N GLU A 317 3.46 -24.89 -3.99
CA GLU A 317 3.99 -24.17 -2.83
C GLU A 317 2.86 -23.68 -1.91
N ALA A 318 3.20 -23.44 -0.64
CA ALA A 318 2.27 -22.85 0.31
C ALA A 318 1.74 -21.50 -0.16
N VAL A 319 0.44 -21.33 -0.01
CA VAL A 319 -0.26 -20.07 -0.27
C VAL A 319 0.09 -19.08 0.83
N GLY A 320 0.76 -18.00 0.45
CA GLY A 320 1.14 -16.96 1.40
C GLY A 320 0.05 -15.90 1.62
N ARG A 321 0.24 -15.09 2.64
CA ARG A 321 -0.61 -13.96 3.02
C ARG A 321 -1.02 -13.07 1.85
N LYS A 322 -0.08 -12.71 0.97
CA LYS A 322 -0.33 -11.80 -0.17
C LYS A 322 -1.40 -12.33 -1.12
N ILE A 323 -1.48 -13.65 -1.32
CA ILE A 323 -2.44 -14.28 -2.23
C ILE A 323 -3.88 -14.14 -1.71
N VAL A 324 -4.09 -14.33 -0.40
CA VAL A 324 -5.44 -14.33 0.20
C VAL A 324 -5.89 -12.94 0.66
N LYS A 325 -4.96 -12.02 0.96
CA LYS A 325 -5.25 -10.73 1.61
C LYS A 325 -6.35 -9.95 0.91
N GLN A 326 -6.25 -9.73 -0.39
CA GLN A 326 -7.20 -8.91 -1.13
C GLN A 326 -8.61 -9.54 -1.13
N THR A 327 -8.70 -10.83 -1.33
CA THR A 327 -9.98 -11.57 -1.33
C THR A 327 -10.64 -11.51 0.04
N VAL A 328 -9.88 -11.78 1.11
CA VAL A 328 -10.39 -11.69 2.49
C VAL A 328 -10.85 -10.28 2.83
N MET A 329 -10.07 -9.24 2.48
CA MET A 329 -10.46 -7.84 2.66
C MET A 329 -11.77 -7.47 1.96
N THR A 330 -11.99 -8.00 0.76
CA THR A 330 -13.15 -7.64 -0.06
C THR A 330 -14.38 -8.50 0.22
N THR A 331 -14.26 -9.57 1.02
CA THR A 331 -15.39 -10.42 1.43
C THR A 331 -16.45 -9.61 2.16
N VAL A 332 -16.06 -8.71 3.06
CA VAL A 332 -16.98 -7.83 3.79
C VAL A 332 -17.72 -6.84 2.90
N TYR A 333 -17.27 -6.63 1.68
CA TYR A 333 -17.90 -5.78 0.66
C TYR A 333 -18.66 -6.58 -0.40
N GLY A 334 -18.86 -7.89 -0.20
CA GLY A 334 -19.60 -8.74 -1.12
C GLY A 334 -18.82 -9.07 -2.41
N VAL A 335 -17.55 -9.39 -2.32
CA VAL A 335 -16.77 -9.82 -3.48
C VAL A 335 -17.43 -11.04 -4.15
N THR A 336 -17.60 -10.98 -5.46
CA THR A 336 -18.11 -12.12 -6.23
C THR A 336 -17.03 -13.19 -6.40
N PHE A 337 -17.44 -14.45 -6.63
CA PHE A 337 -16.49 -15.53 -6.95
C PHE A 337 -15.55 -15.17 -8.12
N VAL A 338 -16.08 -14.53 -9.17
CA VAL A 338 -15.28 -14.09 -10.32
C VAL A 338 -14.26 -13.03 -9.89
N GLY A 339 -14.69 -12.06 -9.09
CA GLY A 339 -13.78 -11.02 -8.55
C GLY A 339 -12.68 -11.61 -7.65
N ALA A 340 -13.03 -12.54 -6.77
CA ALA A 340 -12.07 -13.24 -5.91
C ALA A 340 -11.05 -14.05 -6.73
N ARG A 341 -11.52 -14.81 -7.72
CA ARG A 341 -10.66 -15.55 -8.65
C ARG A 341 -9.67 -14.62 -9.36
N ASP A 342 -10.14 -13.52 -9.91
CA ASP A 342 -9.30 -12.58 -10.66
C ASP A 342 -8.28 -11.87 -9.76
N GLN A 343 -8.63 -11.57 -8.51
CA GLN A 343 -7.70 -11.05 -7.51
C GLN A 343 -6.59 -12.06 -7.20
N ILE A 344 -6.95 -13.32 -6.97
CA ILE A 344 -6.00 -14.40 -6.69
C ILE A 344 -5.13 -14.68 -7.93
N ALA A 345 -5.69 -14.70 -9.13
CA ALA A 345 -4.94 -14.90 -10.37
C ALA A 345 -3.82 -13.87 -10.54
N LYS A 346 -4.09 -12.59 -10.29
CA LYS A 346 -3.09 -11.52 -10.33
C LYS A 346 -1.93 -11.78 -9.36
N GLN A 347 -2.23 -12.24 -8.15
CA GLN A 347 -1.20 -12.53 -7.15
C GLN A 347 -0.39 -13.78 -7.49
N LEU A 348 -1.01 -14.81 -8.09
CA LEU A 348 -0.31 -16.00 -8.56
C LEU A 348 0.64 -15.68 -9.71
N ILE A 349 0.22 -14.85 -10.65
CA ILE A 349 1.07 -14.39 -11.76
C ILE A 349 2.26 -13.58 -11.23
N ALA A 350 2.02 -12.67 -10.28
CA ALA A 350 3.07 -11.85 -9.67
C ALA A 350 4.07 -12.68 -8.87
N LYS A 351 3.62 -13.74 -8.18
CA LYS A 351 4.48 -14.65 -7.43
C LYS A 351 5.30 -15.56 -8.36
N GLY A 352 4.75 -15.97 -9.49
CA GLY A 352 5.31 -17.00 -10.36
C GLY A 352 5.14 -18.41 -9.79
N GLY A 353 5.82 -19.40 -10.43
CA GLY A 353 5.83 -20.80 -9.97
C GLY A 353 4.66 -21.65 -10.48
N ILE A 354 3.62 -21.07 -11.07
CA ILE A 354 2.52 -21.78 -11.73
C ILE A 354 2.52 -21.41 -13.21
N PRO A 355 2.52 -22.38 -14.14
CA PRO A 355 2.41 -22.11 -15.57
C PRO A 355 1.15 -21.28 -15.89
N GLN A 356 1.27 -20.33 -16.79
CA GLN A 356 0.19 -19.38 -17.09
C GLN A 356 -1.12 -20.06 -17.52
N GLU A 357 -1.03 -21.20 -18.22
CA GLU A 357 -2.15 -22.04 -18.61
C GLU A 357 -2.93 -22.64 -17.44
N HIS A 358 -2.28 -22.84 -16.28
CA HIS A 358 -2.89 -23.39 -15.07
C HIS A 358 -3.39 -22.33 -14.08
N VAL A 359 -3.02 -21.06 -14.26
CA VAL A 359 -3.38 -19.97 -13.33
C VAL A 359 -4.89 -19.84 -13.18
N TYR A 360 -5.66 -19.98 -14.26
CA TYR A 360 -7.12 -19.91 -14.21
C TYR A 360 -7.73 -20.99 -13.31
N LEU A 361 -7.30 -22.24 -13.47
CA LEU A 361 -7.79 -23.38 -12.69
C LEU A 361 -7.36 -23.28 -11.22
N ALA A 362 -6.09 -22.97 -10.99
CA ALA A 362 -5.54 -22.77 -9.65
C ALA A 362 -6.24 -21.64 -8.90
N SER A 363 -6.45 -20.49 -9.56
CA SER A 363 -7.15 -19.35 -8.96
C SER A 363 -8.62 -19.62 -8.67
N ALA A 364 -9.31 -20.39 -9.54
CA ALA A 364 -10.69 -20.81 -9.31
C ALA A 364 -10.81 -21.78 -8.12
N TYR A 365 -9.89 -22.72 -8.00
CA TYR A 365 -9.81 -23.63 -6.84
C TYR A 365 -9.56 -22.85 -5.54
N LEU A 366 -8.57 -21.95 -5.53
CA LEU A 366 -8.26 -21.13 -4.36
C LEU A 366 -9.42 -20.20 -3.98
N ALA A 367 -10.11 -19.59 -4.95
CA ALA A 367 -11.28 -18.76 -4.66
C ALA A 367 -12.39 -19.55 -3.97
N LYS A 368 -12.65 -20.80 -4.42
CA LYS A 368 -13.60 -21.70 -3.77
C LYS A 368 -13.17 -22.12 -2.35
N THR A 369 -11.89 -22.17 -2.10
CA THR A 369 -11.34 -22.53 -0.78
C THR A 369 -11.32 -21.34 0.17
N VAL A 370 -10.89 -20.15 -0.30
CA VAL A 370 -10.76 -18.93 0.51
C VAL A 370 -12.13 -18.36 0.91
N CYS A 371 -13.08 -18.20 -0.02
CA CYS A 371 -14.37 -17.57 0.28
C CYS A 371 -15.15 -18.28 1.39
N PRO A 372 -15.35 -19.62 1.36
CA PRO A 372 -16.05 -20.31 2.45
C PRO A 372 -15.30 -20.31 3.78
N ILE A 373 -13.96 -20.20 3.78
CA ILE A 373 -13.16 -20.14 5.01
C ILE A 373 -13.32 -18.77 5.67
N SER A 374 -13.29 -17.71 4.88
CA SER A 374 -13.55 -16.35 5.37
C SER A 374 -14.99 -16.21 5.89
N GLU A 375 -15.95 -16.95 5.34
CA GLU A 375 -17.35 -16.98 5.80
C GLU A 375 -17.58 -17.90 7.01
N ARG A 376 -16.90 -19.06 7.11
CA ARG A 376 -17.22 -20.09 8.10
C ARG A 376 -16.43 -20.05 9.38
N ARG A 377 -15.19 -19.57 9.40
CA ARG A 377 -14.31 -19.68 10.56
C ARG A 377 -14.19 -18.42 11.39
N GLU A 378 -14.30 -17.27 10.78
CA GLU A 378 -14.08 -16.01 11.48
C GLU A 378 -15.36 -15.21 11.66
N VAL A 379 -16.40 -15.56 10.92
CA VAL A 379 -17.71 -14.92 11.04
C VAL A 379 -18.78 -16.02 11.05
N LYS A 380 -18.94 -16.73 12.16
CA LYS A 380 -20.19 -17.46 12.44
C LYS A 380 -21.44 -16.58 12.37
N LEU A 381 -21.26 -15.33 12.10
CA LEU A 381 -22.24 -14.25 12.01
C LEU A 381 -22.93 -14.13 10.64
N MET A 382 -22.23 -14.45 9.54
CA MET A 382 -22.86 -14.30 8.21
C MET A 382 -23.84 -15.40 7.83
N THR A 383 -23.96 -16.48 8.62
CA THR A 383 -24.85 -17.60 8.30
C THR A 383 -26.12 -17.68 9.14
N ARG A 384 -26.45 -16.66 9.94
CA ARG A 384 -27.67 -16.65 10.78
C ARG A 384 -28.63 -15.49 10.51
N TYR A 385 -28.41 -14.70 9.46
CA TYR A 385 -29.40 -13.71 9.00
C TYR A 385 -29.64 -13.82 7.51
#